data_ccdc52e06287517df78988e559589d3c
#
_entry.id   ccdc52e06287517df78988e559589d3c
#
_cell.length_a   1.000
_cell.length_b   1.000
_cell.length_c   1.000
_cell.angle_alpha   90.00
_cell.angle_beta   90.00
_cell.angle_gamma   90.00
#
_symmetry.space_group_name_H-M   'P 1'
#
loop_
_entity.id
_entity.type
_entity.pdbx_description
1 polymer ?
#
loop_
_entity_poly.entity_id
_entity_poly.type
_entity_poly.pdbx_seq_one_letter_code
_entity_poly.pdbx_strand_id
1 'polypeptide(L)'
;LAITPVGNVDSSNAVALQITGTSSRFDGQTVSAEIKAQGSETVIASGSATVQSGGAWTSNAMDISGEPNGTYTVVVTGTNASNVEATEPSTFTLSQALPTLTSATFNPTHQLEGQSVAVRLEFDKELQAVSAALGGSALALTQTADASVWTGDAVVPVTSELTVGLVVKDYQDLSGNTGAEDSTYSMPITPTITIGTISDVSGNTTVTINGTTTRFEAGEIIALKAVDTDSLVVIGSATVLVDGTWTVDLDLSTLKDGVITVYANGANSLFATADEVNTTFNYSSTTALVVPSYWERYSAELPSQKAA
;
A
#
# COMPACT_ATOMS: atom_id res chain seq x y z
N LEU A 1 40.52 -28.23 -23.49
CA LEU A 1 39.32 -27.40 -23.67
C LEU A 1 38.59 -27.32 -22.36
N ALA A 2 38.19 -26.14 -21.90
CA ALA A 2 37.39 -25.94 -20.69
C ALA A 2 36.40 -24.82 -20.95
N ILE A 3 35.17 -24.98 -20.43
CA ILE A 3 34.09 -23.99 -20.45
C ILE A 3 34.10 -23.25 -19.11
N THR A 4 34.06 -21.95 -19.12
CA THR A 4 33.71 -21.18 -17.92
C THR A 4 32.27 -21.48 -17.57
N PRO A 5 31.95 -21.85 -16.32
CA PRO A 5 30.56 -22.16 -15.94
C PRO A 5 29.60 -21.07 -16.41
N VAL A 6 28.57 -21.47 -17.17
CA VAL A 6 27.51 -20.57 -17.59
C VAL A 6 26.62 -20.35 -16.37
N GLY A 7 26.43 -19.10 -15.94
CA GLY A 7 25.51 -18.74 -14.87
C GLY A 7 24.05 -18.96 -15.26
N ASN A 8 23.13 -18.49 -14.44
CA ASN A 8 21.72 -18.43 -14.81
C ASN A 8 21.55 -17.53 -16.04
N VAL A 9 20.76 -18.00 -16.99
CA VAL A 9 20.40 -17.26 -18.20
C VAL A 9 18.97 -16.76 -18.03
N ASP A 10 18.82 -15.46 -18.00
CA ASP A 10 17.56 -14.75 -17.83
C ASP A 10 17.05 -14.14 -19.16
N SER A 11 15.97 -13.40 -19.10
CA SER A 11 15.38 -12.74 -20.28
C SER A 11 16.29 -11.67 -20.91
N SER A 12 17.25 -11.10 -20.16
CA SER A 12 18.14 -10.04 -20.64
C SER A 12 19.34 -10.56 -21.40
N ASN A 13 19.88 -11.70 -20.98
CA ASN A 13 21.09 -12.29 -21.58
C ASN A 13 20.79 -13.45 -22.56
N ALA A 14 19.58 -13.99 -22.57
CA ALA A 14 19.15 -15.04 -23.50
C ALA A 14 19.20 -14.60 -24.98
N VAL A 15 19.00 -13.33 -25.27
CA VAL A 15 19.02 -12.76 -26.64
C VAL A 15 20.41 -12.69 -27.26
N ALA A 16 21.45 -12.76 -26.42
CA ALA A 16 22.83 -12.63 -26.90
C ALA A 16 23.81 -13.44 -26.03
N LEU A 17 23.45 -14.70 -25.73
CA LEU A 17 24.27 -15.58 -24.89
C LEU A 17 25.60 -15.86 -25.55
N GLN A 18 26.67 -15.64 -24.82
CA GLN A 18 28.04 -15.99 -25.22
C GLN A 18 28.62 -17.04 -24.28
N ILE A 19 29.25 -18.06 -24.83
CA ILE A 19 29.99 -19.07 -24.08
C ILE A 19 31.44 -18.70 -24.09
N THR A 20 32.07 -18.72 -22.92
CA THR A 20 33.49 -18.41 -22.75
C THR A 20 34.24 -19.59 -22.18
N GLY A 21 35.52 -19.60 -22.38
CA GLY A 21 36.34 -20.65 -21.83
C GLY A 21 37.83 -20.47 -22.09
N THR A 22 38.57 -21.51 -21.77
CA THR A 22 40.00 -21.59 -22.00
C THR A 22 40.39 -22.91 -22.66
N SER A 23 41.52 -22.93 -23.31
CA SER A 23 42.06 -24.14 -23.87
C SER A 23 43.59 -24.12 -23.85
N SER A 24 44.19 -25.29 -23.83
CA SER A 24 45.63 -25.45 -24.10
C SER A 24 45.82 -26.14 -25.44
N ARG A 25 46.78 -25.69 -26.24
CA ARG A 25 47.14 -26.29 -27.55
C ARG A 25 46.11 -26.05 -28.66
N PHE A 26 45.23 -25.03 -28.54
CA PHE A 26 44.25 -24.67 -29.57
C PHE A 26 44.46 -23.23 -30.09
N ASP A 27 45.54 -22.58 -29.73
CA ASP A 27 45.86 -21.20 -30.17
C ASP A 27 45.67 -21.03 -31.68
N GLY A 28 44.84 -20.07 -32.07
CA GLY A 28 44.51 -19.81 -33.48
C GLY A 28 43.53 -20.78 -34.11
N GLN A 29 43.12 -21.82 -33.41
CA GLN A 29 42.09 -22.79 -33.91
C GLN A 29 40.69 -22.33 -33.60
N THR A 30 39.72 -22.82 -34.36
CA THR A 30 38.28 -22.56 -34.10
C THR A 30 37.69 -23.62 -33.20
N VAL A 31 36.92 -23.18 -32.21
CA VAL A 31 36.03 -24.04 -31.40
C VAL A 31 34.59 -23.72 -31.74
N SER A 32 33.73 -24.74 -31.71
CA SER A 32 32.30 -24.62 -31.92
C SER A 32 31.56 -24.91 -30.62
N ALA A 33 30.55 -24.08 -30.27
CA ALA A 33 29.64 -24.28 -29.16
C ALA A 33 28.24 -24.60 -29.69
N GLU A 34 27.66 -25.69 -29.23
CA GLU A 34 26.28 -26.07 -29.53
C GLU A 34 25.45 -26.13 -28.27
N ILE A 35 24.26 -25.53 -28.28
CA ILE A 35 23.30 -25.54 -27.17
C ILE A 35 22.16 -26.48 -27.52
N LYS A 36 21.78 -27.34 -26.56
CA LYS A 36 20.73 -28.34 -26.68
C LYS A 36 19.87 -28.33 -25.41
N ALA A 37 18.58 -28.62 -25.50
CA ALA A 37 17.79 -28.91 -24.30
C ALA A 37 18.36 -30.18 -23.62
N GLN A 38 18.31 -30.21 -22.28
CA GLN A 38 18.85 -31.37 -21.55
C GLN A 38 18.15 -32.66 -21.97
N GLY A 39 18.94 -33.69 -22.34
CA GLY A 39 18.44 -34.98 -22.81
C GLY A 39 17.99 -34.98 -24.28
N SER A 40 18.19 -33.88 -25.03
CA SER A 40 17.92 -33.80 -26.48
C SER A 40 19.21 -33.79 -27.28
N GLU A 41 19.18 -34.39 -28.46
CA GLU A 41 20.27 -34.30 -29.42
C GLU A 41 20.09 -33.12 -30.42
N THR A 42 18.93 -32.46 -30.40
CA THR A 42 18.64 -31.37 -31.32
C THR A 42 19.40 -30.11 -30.89
N VAL A 43 20.21 -29.55 -31.81
CA VAL A 43 20.88 -28.27 -31.61
C VAL A 43 19.87 -27.15 -31.81
N ILE A 44 19.72 -26.29 -30.80
CA ILE A 44 18.83 -25.13 -30.81
C ILE A 44 19.57 -23.83 -31.16
N ALA A 45 20.82 -23.73 -30.79
CA ALA A 45 21.67 -22.61 -31.16
C ALA A 45 23.12 -23.08 -31.26
N SER A 46 23.90 -22.41 -32.13
CA SER A 46 25.32 -22.69 -32.28
C SER A 46 26.12 -21.41 -32.46
N GLY A 47 27.32 -21.44 -31.95
CA GLY A 47 28.29 -20.36 -32.06
C GLY A 47 29.69 -20.87 -32.24
N SER A 48 30.60 -20.02 -32.67
CA SER A 48 32.02 -20.35 -32.86
C SER A 48 32.91 -19.28 -32.23
N ALA A 49 34.14 -19.69 -31.92
CA ALA A 49 35.17 -18.78 -31.42
C ALA A 49 36.52 -19.15 -32.00
N THR A 50 37.39 -18.17 -32.25
CA THR A 50 38.80 -18.40 -32.48
C THR A 50 39.54 -18.29 -31.13
N VAL A 51 40.28 -19.33 -30.79
CA VAL A 51 41.09 -19.34 -29.57
C VAL A 51 42.21 -18.33 -29.68
N GLN A 52 42.31 -17.42 -28.74
CA GLN A 52 43.33 -16.36 -28.69
C GLN A 52 44.69 -16.94 -28.26
N SER A 53 45.76 -16.19 -28.54
CA SER A 53 47.07 -16.48 -27.95
C SER A 53 46.97 -16.44 -26.41
N GLY A 54 47.32 -17.54 -25.76
CA GLY A 54 47.12 -17.74 -24.32
C GLY A 54 45.88 -18.54 -23.96
N GLY A 55 45.14 -19.04 -24.98
CA GLY A 55 44.10 -20.05 -24.82
C GLY A 55 42.72 -19.56 -24.50
N ALA A 56 42.48 -18.27 -24.27
CA ALA A 56 41.12 -17.74 -23.99
C ALA A 56 40.26 -17.72 -25.29
N TRP A 57 38.99 -17.97 -25.14
CA TRP A 57 38.02 -17.90 -26.25
C TRP A 57 36.66 -17.43 -25.78
N THR A 58 35.90 -16.75 -26.66
CA THR A 58 34.53 -16.30 -26.46
C THR A 58 33.76 -16.54 -27.75
N SER A 59 32.64 -17.25 -27.69
CA SER A 59 31.80 -17.50 -28.87
C SER A 59 31.18 -16.20 -29.38
N ASN A 60 30.78 -16.18 -30.65
CA ASN A 60 29.77 -15.19 -31.08
C ASN A 60 28.48 -15.39 -30.30
N ALA A 61 27.63 -14.33 -30.25
CA ALA A 61 26.36 -14.33 -29.56
C ALA A 61 25.37 -15.33 -30.18
N MET A 62 24.65 -16.03 -29.36
CA MET A 62 23.61 -16.99 -29.70
C MET A 62 22.28 -16.53 -29.07
N ASP A 63 21.22 -16.53 -29.82
CA ASP A 63 19.88 -16.16 -29.35
C ASP A 63 19.11 -17.43 -28.97
N ILE A 64 18.72 -17.54 -27.70
CA ILE A 64 17.88 -18.62 -27.15
C ILE A 64 16.66 -18.05 -26.41
N SER A 65 16.32 -16.78 -26.66
CA SER A 65 15.18 -16.11 -26.00
C SER A 65 13.83 -16.69 -26.37
N GLY A 66 13.74 -17.41 -27.50
CA GLY A 66 12.52 -18.14 -27.91
C GLY A 66 12.34 -19.51 -27.27
N GLU A 67 13.32 -19.98 -26.51
CA GLU A 67 13.30 -21.32 -25.93
C GLU A 67 12.55 -21.36 -24.59
N PRO A 68 11.89 -22.47 -24.24
CA PRO A 68 11.20 -22.62 -22.98
C PRO A 68 12.17 -22.62 -21.79
N ASN A 69 11.68 -22.17 -20.61
CA ASN A 69 12.45 -22.28 -19.37
C ASN A 69 12.84 -23.76 -19.09
N GLY A 70 14.07 -23.97 -18.66
CA GLY A 70 14.56 -25.33 -18.40
C GLY A 70 16.06 -25.42 -18.30
N THR A 71 16.56 -26.64 -18.17
CA THR A 71 18.01 -26.94 -18.18
C THR A 71 18.48 -27.21 -19.59
N TYR A 72 19.59 -26.62 -19.94
CA TYR A 72 20.25 -26.74 -21.24
C TYR A 72 21.67 -27.24 -21.07
N THR A 73 22.14 -27.94 -22.08
CA THR A 73 23.52 -28.38 -22.18
C THR A 73 24.21 -27.61 -23.30
N VAL A 74 25.35 -27.03 -23.03
CA VAL A 74 26.27 -26.53 -24.04
C VAL A 74 27.39 -27.54 -24.22
N VAL A 75 27.70 -27.88 -25.47
CA VAL A 75 28.82 -28.76 -25.84
C VAL A 75 29.79 -27.94 -26.70
N VAL A 76 31.03 -27.84 -26.26
CA VAL A 76 32.07 -27.16 -27.02
C VAL A 76 33.02 -28.20 -27.61
N THR A 77 33.22 -28.14 -28.93
CA THR A 77 34.13 -29.03 -29.68
C THR A 77 35.18 -28.23 -30.40
N GLY A 78 36.32 -28.80 -30.57
CA GLY A 78 37.39 -28.20 -31.38
C GLY A 78 38.44 -29.22 -31.74
N THR A 79 39.20 -28.96 -32.86
CA THR A 79 40.29 -29.78 -33.29
C THR A 79 41.57 -28.93 -33.28
N ASN A 80 42.62 -29.41 -32.62
CA ASN A 80 43.89 -28.70 -32.55
C ASN A 80 44.70 -28.86 -33.84
N ALA A 81 45.84 -28.12 -33.93
CA ALA A 81 46.71 -28.17 -35.09
C ALA A 81 47.34 -29.56 -35.37
N SER A 82 47.26 -30.51 -34.44
CA SER A 82 47.70 -31.90 -34.58
C SER A 82 46.53 -32.85 -34.92
N ASN A 83 45.38 -32.33 -35.33
CA ASN A 83 44.15 -33.07 -35.62
C ASN A 83 43.60 -33.90 -34.43
N VAL A 84 43.83 -33.46 -33.20
CA VAL A 84 43.24 -34.04 -32.00
C VAL A 84 41.99 -33.26 -31.64
N GLU A 85 40.85 -33.97 -31.61
CA GLU A 85 39.58 -33.43 -31.20
C GLU A 85 39.44 -33.40 -29.68
N ALA A 86 38.79 -32.37 -29.15
CA ALA A 86 38.39 -32.29 -27.77
C ALA A 86 36.94 -31.80 -27.68
N THR A 87 36.19 -32.38 -26.75
CA THR A 87 34.77 -32.05 -26.48
C THR A 87 34.60 -31.81 -24.99
N GLU A 88 33.90 -30.73 -24.61
CA GLU A 88 33.62 -30.34 -23.24
C GLU A 88 32.14 -29.98 -23.10
N PRO A 89 31.36 -30.64 -22.24
CA PRO A 89 29.99 -30.28 -21.92
C PRO A 89 29.91 -29.41 -20.67
N SER A 90 28.92 -28.55 -20.62
CA SER A 90 28.49 -27.80 -19.42
C SER A 90 26.98 -27.65 -19.42
N THR A 91 26.36 -27.41 -18.26
CA THR A 91 24.93 -27.17 -18.17
C THR A 91 24.65 -25.79 -17.58
N PHE A 92 23.49 -25.23 -17.96
CA PHE A 92 22.96 -23.99 -17.39
C PHE A 92 21.44 -24.03 -17.35
N THR A 93 20.83 -23.13 -16.58
CA THR A 93 19.38 -22.97 -16.51
C THR A 93 18.95 -21.72 -17.22
N LEU A 94 17.97 -21.82 -18.12
CA LEU A 94 17.24 -20.71 -18.72
C LEU A 94 15.97 -20.46 -17.92
N SER A 95 15.81 -19.24 -17.44
CA SER A 95 14.62 -18.82 -16.67
C SER A 95 14.25 -17.38 -17.06
N GLN A 96 13.25 -17.23 -17.89
CA GLN A 96 12.85 -15.94 -18.49
C GLN A 96 11.52 -15.39 -17.97
N ALA A 97 10.77 -16.19 -17.20
CA ALA A 97 9.50 -15.73 -16.63
C ALA A 97 9.77 -14.58 -15.65
N LEU A 98 9.12 -13.43 -15.88
CA LEU A 98 9.27 -12.26 -15.03
C LEU A 98 8.53 -12.47 -13.70
N PRO A 99 9.02 -11.93 -12.58
CA PRO A 99 8.26 -11.91 -11.33
C PRO A 99 7.09 -10.94 -11.45
N THR A 100 5.99 -11.25 -10.72
CA THR A 100 4.79 -10.41 -10.65
C THR A 100 4.39 -10.16 -9.20
N LEU A 101 3.93 -8.94 -8.91
CA LEU A 101 3.30 -8.63 -7.62
C LEU A 101 1.91 -9.26 -7.61
N THR A 102 1.63 -10.14 -6.65
CA THR A 102 0.35 -10.84 -6.52
C THR A 102 -0.57 -10.21 -5.50
N SER A 103 -0.01 -9.53 -4.49
CA SER A 103 -0.77 -8.88 -3.43
C SER A 103 0.03 -7.76 -2.78
N ALA A 104 -0.67 -6.66 -2.45
CA ALA A 104 -0.17 -5.65 -1.54
C ALA A 104 -1.25 -5.35 -0.48
N THR A 105 -0.87 -5.42 0.79
CA THR A 105 -1.79 -5.19 1.92
C THR A 105 -1.24 -4.15 2.86
N PHE A 106 -2.16 -3.44 3.53
CA PHE A 106 -1.88 -2.39 4.50
C PHE A 106 -2.45 -2.76 5.87
N ASN A 107 -1.70 -2.49 6.92
CA ASN A 107 -2.16 -2.68 8.29
C ASN A 107 -1.80 -1.45 9.17
N PRO A 108 -2.82 -0.69 9.63
CA PRO A 108 -4.25 -0.86 9.36
C PRO A 108 -4.62 -0.64 7.88
N THR A 109 -5.82 -1.06 7.47
CA THR A 109 -6.30 -0.96 6.08
C THR A 109 -6.54 0.46 5.60
N HIS A 110 -6.64 1.41 6.52
CA HIS A 110 -6.65 2.87 6.31
C HIS A 110 -5.96 3.54 7.49
N GLN A 111 -5.38 4.72 7.29
CA GLN A 111 -4.63 5.41 8.34
C GLN A 111 -4.70 6.94 8.15
N LEU A 112 -4.57 7.67 9.26
CA LEU A 112 -4.44 9.14 9.26
C LEU A 112 -3.11 9.58 8.65
N GLU A 113 -3.12 10.76 8.06
CA GLU A 113 -1.90 11.44 7.63
C GLU A 113 -0.89 11.60 8.77
N GLY A 114 0.37 11.45 8.45
CA GLY A 114 1.46 11.54 9.43
C GLY A 114 1.63 10.31 10.33
N GLN A 115 0.71 9.33 10.26
CA GLN A 115 0.79 8.09 11.02
C GLN A 115 1.48 6.98 10.21
N SER A 116 2.01 5.99 10.92
CA SER A 116 2.68 4.85 10.29
C SER A 116 1.67 3.77 9.88
N VAL A 117 1.95 3.13 8.75
CA VAL A 117 1.21 1.97 8.24
C VAL A 117 2.21 0.90 7.82
N ALA A 118 1.94 -0.35 8.21
CA ALA A 118 2.71 -1.49 7.73
C ALA A 118 2.24 -1.89 6.34
N VAL A 119 3.19 -2.11 5.43
CA VAL A 119 2.95 -2.56 4.06
C VAL A 119 3.53 -3.96 3.91
N ARG A 120 2.76 -4.88 3.33
CA ARG A 120 3.18 -6.23 3.01
C ARG A 120 2.95 -6.49 1.54
N LEU A 121 4.02 -6.94 0.85
CA LEU A 121 4.04 -7.26 -0.57
C LEU A 121 4.25 -8.76 -0.74
N GLU A 122 3.49 -9.39 -1.62
CA GLU A 122 3.64 -10.80 -1.99
C GLU A 122 3.86 -10.91 -3.50
N PHE A 123 4.79 -11.74 -3.87
CA PHE A 123 5.16 -11.99 -5.27
C PHE A 123 4.96 -13.47 -5.62
N ASP A 124 4.83 -13.77 -6.90
CA ASP A 124 4.72 -15.15 -7.41
C ASP A 124 6.04 -15.94 -7.37
N LYS A 125 7.14 -15.25 -7.02
CA LYS A 125 8.51 -15.81 -6.95
C LYS A 125 9.29 -15.21 -5.81
N GLU A 126 10.35 -15.91 -5.40
CA GLU A 126 11.40 -15.37 -4.54
C GLU A 126 12.16 -14.25 -5.23
N LEU A 127 12.40 -13.15 -4.50
CA LEU A 127 13.11 -11.98 -5.02
C LEU A 127 14.43 -11.76 -4.29
N GLN A 128 15.41 -11.23 -5.02
CA GLN A 128 16.66 -10.73 -4.45
C GLN A 128 16.62 -9.23 -4.15
N ALA A 129 15.71 -8.48 -4.79
CA ALA A 129 15.57 -7.04 -4.62
C ALA A 129 14.13 -6.60 -4.91
N VAL A 130 13.68 -5.53 -4.25
CA VAL A 130 12.43 -4.81 -4.53
C VAL A 130 12.53 -3.38 -4.01
N SER A 131 11.95 -2.43 -4.73
CA SER A 131 11.75 -1.05 -4.32
C SER A 131 10.26 -0.72 -4.30
N ALA A 132 9.80 0.01 -3.28
CA ALA A 132 8.44 0.52 -3.26
C ALA A 132 8.38 1.93 -2.64
N ALA A 133 7.33 2.67 -2.99
CA ALA A 133 7.04 3.98 -2.46
C ALA A 133 5.53 4.15 -2.22
N LEU A 134 5.15 4.68 -1.07
CA LEU A 134 3.78 5.07 -0.73
C LEU A 134 3.65 6.58 -0.84
N GLY A 135 2.80 7.07 -1.75
CA GLY A 135 2.65 8.51 -1.99
C GLY A 135 3.96 9.23 -2.33
N GLY A 136 4.88 8.54 -3.00
CA GLY A 136 6.20 9.06 -3.37
C GLY A 136 7.29 8.91 -2.30
N SER A 137 6.94 8.51 -1.07
CA SER A 137 7.91 8.25 0.00
C SER A 137 8.41 6.81 -0.07
N ALA A 138 9.73 6.62 -0.19
CA ALA A 138 10.33 5.28 -0.29
C ALA A 138 10.11 4.47 0.99
N LEU A 139 9.78 3.16 0.83
CA LEU A 139 9.67 2.21 1.92
C LEU A 139 11.02 1.54 2.18
N ALA A 140 11.35 1.39 3.46
CA ALA A 140 12.45 0.52 3.89
C ALA A 140 11.93 -0.92 3.99
N LEU A 141 12.01 -1.66 2.88
CA LEU A 141 11.51 -3.02 2.80
C LEU A 141 12.53 -4.03 3.34
N THR A 142 12.04 -5.04 4.03
CA THR A 142 12.79 -6.20 4.51
C THR A 142 12.13 -7.47 4.03
N GLN A 143 12.94 -8.42 3.57
CA GLN A 143 12.49 -9.74 3.20
C GLN A 143 12.10 -10.54 4.44
N THR A 144 11.02 -11.28 4.39
CA THR A 144 10.60 -12.19 5.48
C THR A 144 11.33 -13.54 5.37
N ALA A 145 10.96 -14.51 6.21
CA ALA A 145 11.48 -15.89 6.07
C ALA A 145 11.02 -16.56 4.77
N ASP A 146 9.92 -16.09 4.19
CA ASP A 146 9.50 -16.43 2.83
C ASP A 146 10.06 -15.35 1.89
N ALA A 147 10.99 -15.75 1.04
CA ALA A 147 11.70 -14.84 0.16
C ALA A 147 10.82 -14.20 -0.95
N SER A 148 9.59 -14.68 -1.14
CA SER A 148 8.57 -14.07 -2.00
C SER A 148 7.77 -12.97 -1.29
N VAL A 149 7.99 -12.76 0.02
CA VAL A 149 7.23 -11.83 0.85
C VAL A 149 8.15 -10.75 1.45
N TRP A 150 7.76 -9.50 1.26
CA TRP A 150 8.47 -8.34 1.75
C TRP A 150 7.58 -7.45 2.61
N THR A 151 8.12 -6.88 3.67
CA THR A 151 7.39 -5.99 4.59
C THR A 151 8.19 -4.73 4.87
N GLY A 152 7.49 -3.65 5.15
CA GLY A 152 8.09 -2.38 5.56
C GLY A 152 7.04 -1.42 6.08
N ASP A 153 7.48 -0.38 6.78
CA ASP A 153 6.61 0.65 7.30
C ASP A 153 6.73 1.92 6.45
N ALA A 154 5.61 2.60 6.28
CA ALA A 154 5.54 3.90 5.63
C ALA A 154 4.80 4.90 6.51
N VAL A 155 5.11 6.18 6.38
CA VAL A 155 4.32 7.26 6.94
C VAL A 155 3.36 7.75 5.85
N VAL A 156 2.07 7.84 6.18
CA VAL A 156 1.05 8.33 5.25
C VAL A 156 1.32 9.81 4.95
N PRO A 157 1.53 10.19 3.68
CA PRO A 157 1.84 11.58 3.33
C PRO A 157 0.63 12.49 3.50
N VAL A 158 0.88 13.79 3.65
CA VAL A 158 -0.18 14.81 3.61
C VAL A 158 -0.62 14.99 2.16
N THR A 159 -1.92 14.85 1.90
CA THR A 159 -2.53 14.97 0.57
C THR A 159 -3.99 15.41 0.68
N SER A 160 -4.54 16.01 -0.37
CA SER A 160 -5.98 16.27 -0.49
C SER A 160 -6.79 15.07 -1.00
N GLU A 161 -6.12 14.01 -1.44
CA GLU A 161 -6.75 12.84 -2.07
C GLU A 161 -7.42 11.93 -1.01
N LEU A 162 -8.35 11.10 -1.46
CA LEU A 162 -9.02 10.10 -0.62
C LEU A 162 -8.13 8.88 -0.35
N THR A 163 -7.17 8.63 -1.23
CA THR A 163 -6.25 7.49 -1.18
C THR A 163 -4.81 7.93 -1.39
N VAL A 164 -3.90 7.11 -0.93
CA VAL A 164 -2.49 7.22 -1.27
C VAL A 164 -2.05 6.02 -2.09
N GLY A 165 -1.46 6.27 -3.27
CA GLY A 165 -1.01 5.23 -4.18
C GLY A 165 0.28 4.57 -3.72
N LEU A 166 0.38 3.27 -3.92
CA LEU A 166 1.59 2.48 -3.76
C LEU A 166 2.20 2.22 -5.14
N VAL A 167 3.48 2.48 -5.29
CA VAL A 167 4.27 2.12 -6.48
C VAL A 167 5.29 1.08 -6.08
N VAL A 168 5.30 -0.07 -6.77
CA VAL A 168 6.27 -1.16 -6.56
C VAL A 168 7.05 -1.34 -7.85
N LYS A 169 8.38 -1.31 -7.78
CA LYS A 169 9.25 -1.35 -8.96
C LYS A 169 10.62 -1.94 -8.64
N ASP A 170 11.43 -2.09 -9.68
CA ASP A 170 12.81 -2.57 -9.58
C ASP A 170 12.91 -3.90 -8.81
N TYR A 171 11.86 -4.73 -8.88
CA TYR A 171 11.88 -6.03 -8.22
C TYR A 171 12.41 -7.11 -9.16
N GLN A 172 13.34 -7.90 -8.62
CA GLN A 172 14.12 -8.84 -9.40
C GLN A 172 14.10 -10.21 -8.74
N ASP A 173 13.83 -11.27 -9.54
CA ASP A 173 13.88 -12.65 -9.08
C ASP A 173 15.35 -13.14 -8.93
N LEU A 174 15.51 -14.34 -8.38
CA LEU A 174 16.83 -14.94 -8.15
C LEU A 174 17.58 -15.28 -9.47
N SER A 175 16.88 -15.29 -10.61
CA SER A 175 17.47 -15.50 -11.92
C SER A 175 17.92 -14.21 -12.59
N GLY A 176 17.56 -13.04 -12.04
CA GLY A 176 17.92 -11.73 -12.58
C GLY A 176 16.79 -11.08 -13.40
N ASN A 177 15.64 -11.73 -13.59
CA ASN A 177 14.52 -11.13 -14.32
C ASN A 177 13.88 -10.02 -13.50
N THR A 178 13.64 -8.87 -14.14
CA THR A 178 13.01 -7.71 -13.52
C THR A 178 11.53 -7.65 -13.87
N GLY A 179 10.67 -7.53 -12.86
CA GLY A 179 9.23 -7.37 -13.03
C GLY A 179 8.85 -5.96 -13.48
N ALA A 180 7.66 -5.84 -14.05
CA ALA A 180 7.11 -4.55 -14.47
C ALA A 180 6.67 -3.71 -13.25
N GLU A 181 6.81 -2.38 -13.34
CA GLU A 181 6.29 -1.47 -12.32
C GLU A 181 4.78 -1.70 -12.12
N ASP A 182 4.35 -1.77 -10.85
CA ASP A 182 2.95 -1.88 -10.45
C ASP A 182 2.56 -0.67 -9.60
N SER A 183 1.49 0.01 -10.00
CA SER A 183 0.89 1.15 -9.31
C SER A 183 -0.63 0.98 -9.12
N THR A 184 -1.11 -0.26 -9.16
CA THR A 184 -2.55 -0.57 -9.08
C THR A 184 -3.10 -0.55 -7.66
N TYR A 185 -2.23 -0.61 -6.65
CA TYR A 185 -2.62 -0.63 -5.25
C TYR A 185 -2.64 0.77 -4.65
N SER A 186 -3.62 1.02 -3.82
CA SER A 186 -3.73 2.25 -3.03
C SER A 186 -4.35 1.96 -1.67
N MET A 187 -4.03 2.80 -0.70
CA MET A 187 -4.59 2.75 0.66
C MET A 187 -5.52 3.94 0.88
N PRO A 188 -6.75 3.73 1.37
CA PRO A 188 -7.61 4.81 1.82
C PRO A 188 -7.00 5.59 2.98
N ILE A 189 -7.19 6.90 3.00
CA ILE A 189 -6.81 7.73 4.13
C ILE A 189 -8.00 7.82 5.07
N THR A 190 -7.75 7.69 6.38
CA THR A 190 -8.78 7.79 7.40
C THR A 190 -9.49 9.14 7.32
N PRO A 191 -10.81 9.18 7.13
CA PRO A 191 -11.59 10.40 7.18
C PRO A 191 -11.68 10.94 8.60
N THR A 192 -12.03 12.22 8.76
CA THR A 192 -12.26 12.82 10.07
C THR A 192 -13.65 13.46 10.16
N ILE A 193 -14.18 13.48 11.38
CA ILE A 193 -15.45 14.15 11.73
C ILE A 193 -15.16 15.12 12.87
N THR A 194 -15.80 16.28 12.86
CA THR A 194 -15.84 17.18 14.00
C THR A 194 -17.28 17.48 14.36
N ILE A 195 -17.56 17.69 15.65
CA ILE A 195 -18.83 18.23 16.14
C ILE A 195 -18.57 19.68 16.54
N GLY A 196 -19.37 20.60 16.03
CA GLY A 196 -19.35 21.99 16.44
C GLY A 196 -19.75 22.18 17.91
N THR A 197 -19.47 23.36 18.46
CA THR A 197 -19.90 23.68 19.83
C THR A 197 -21.41 23.69 19.93
N ILE A 198 -21.95 22.94 20.88
CA ILE A 198 -23.37 22.92 21.22
C ILE A 198 -23.56 23.76 22.48
N SER A 199 -24.36 24.82 22.40
CA SER A 199 -24.73 25.61 23.58
C SER A 199 -25.69 24.85 24.48
N ASP A 200 -25.69 25.16 25.78
CA ASP A 200 -26.67 24.62 26.71
C ASP A 200 -28.10 24.96 26.25
N VAL A 201 -28.98 24.01 26.36
CA VAL A 201 -30.37 24.07 25.85
C VAL A 201 -31.34 24.09 27.02
N SER A 202 -32.25 25.07 27.01
CA SER A 202 -33.32 25.19 28.02
C SER A 202 -34.65 25.56 27.36
N GLY A 203 -35.71 24.81 27.73
CA GLY A 203 -37.05 25.04 27.23
C GLY A 203 -37.32 24.67 25.78
N ASN A 204 -36.38 23.93 25.16
CA ASN A 204 -36.51 23.40 23.80
C ASN A 204 -36.13 21.93 23.78
N THR A 205 -36.90 21.11 23.10
CA THR A 205 -36.63 19.67 22.97
C THR A 205 -35.86 19.33 21.70
N THR A 206 -35.83 20.22 20.70
CA THR A 206 -35.08 20.02 19.46
C THR A 206 -33.77 20.78 19.53
N VAL A 207 -32.68 20.08 19.25
CA VAL A 207 -31.31 20.62 19.24
C VAL A 207 -30.71 20.44 17.89
N THR A 208 -30.26 21.54 17.28
CA THR A 208 -29.49 21.51 16.03
C THR A 208 -28.03 21.22 16.35
N ILE A 209 -27.49 20.14 15.77
CA ILE A 209 -26.09 19.73 15.86
C ILE A 209 -25.48 19.89 14.48
N ASN A 210 -24.28 20.44 14.42
CA ASN A 210 -23.54 20.64 13.18
C ASN A 210 -22.08 20.23 13.35
N GLY A 211 -21.37 20.11 12.25
CA GLY A 211 -19.96 19.80 12.24
C GLY A 211 -19.36 19.86 10.85
N THR A 212 -18.13 19.38 10.76
CA THR A 212 -17.39 19.29 9.51
C THR A 212 -16.77 17.91 9.35
N THR A 213 -16.41 17.59 8.11
CA THR A 213 -15.75 16.34 7.75
C THR A 213 -14.56 16.63 6.85
N THR A 214 -13.59 15.71 6.83
CA THR A 214 -12.59 15.63 5.77
C THR A 214 -12.65 14.23 5.15
N ARG A 215 -12.43 14.13 3.85
CA ARG A 215 -12.44 12.86 3.08
C ARG A 215 -13.76 12.11 3.13
N PHE A 216 -14.84 12.85 3.31
CA PHE A 216 -16.19 12.42 3.00
C PHE A 216 -16.65 13.13 1.73
N GLU A 217 -17.38 12.43 0.88
CA GLU A 217 -18.02 13.01 -0.28
C GLU A 217 -19.41 13.55 0.07
N ALA A 218 -19.89 14.50 -0.72
CA ALA A 218 -21.26 14.99 -0.56
C ALA A 218 -22.28 13.85 -0.74
N GLY A 219 -23.23 13.75 0.18
CA GLY A 219 -24.24 12.68 0.20
C GLY A 219 -23.90 11.53 1.14
N GLU A 220 -22.68 11.42 1.63
CA GLU A 220 -22.31 10.41 2.63
C GLU A 220 -22.95 10.72 4.00
N ILE A 221 -23.11 9.69 4.82
CA ILE A 221 -23.89 9.76 6.04
C ILE A 221 -23.00 9.74 7.28
N ILE A 222 -23.26 10.70 8.18
CA ILE A 222 -22.74 10.72 9.55
C ILE A 222 -23.85 10.17 10.46
N ALA A 223 -23.54 9.14 11.21
CA ALA A 223 -24.42 8.60 12.24
C ALA A 223 -24.18 9.33 13.55
N LEU A 224 -25.30 9.67 14.24
CA LEU A 224 -25.26 10.36 15.52
C LEU A 224 -26.03 9.60 16.58
N LYS A 225 -25.57 9.70 17.81
CA LYS A 225 -26.31 9.28 19.01
C LYS A 225 -26.14 10.33 20.10
N ALA A 226 -27.24 10.74 20.73
CA ALA A 226 -27.27 11.54 21.95
C ALA A 226 -27.63 10.66 23.14
N VAL A 227 -26.87 10.73 24.22
CA VAL A 227 -27.03 9.85 25.39
C VAL A 227 -27.11 10.70 26.65
N ASP A 228 -28.10 10.45 27.50
CA ASP A 228 -28.25 11.09 28.81
C ASP A 228 -27.50 10.31 29.92
N THR A 229 -27.57 10.81 31.14
CA THR A 229 -26.89 10.21 32.31
C THR A 229 -27.50 8.86 32.73
N ASP A 230 -28.75 8.54 32.33
CA ASP A 230 -29.43 7.27 32.60
C ASP A 230 -29.25 6.26 31.44
N SER A 231 -28.37 6.60 30.45
CA SER A 231 -28.09 5.79 29.26
C SER A 231 -29.28 5.66 28.30
N LEU A 232 -30.27 6.56 28.35
CA LEU A 232 -31.25 6.67 27.29
C LEU A 232 -30.60 7.27 26.04
N VAL A 233 -31.04 6.83 24.86
CA VAL A 233 -30.41 7.17 23.59
C VAL A 233 -31.43 7.70 22.60
N VAL A 234 -31.07 8.80 21.95
CA VAL A 234 -31.68 9.28 20.71
C VAL A 234 -30.67 9.13 19.58
N ILE A 235 -31.08 8.56 18.47
CA ILE A 235 -30.23 8.38 17.26
C ILE A 235 -30.69 9.33 16.16
N GLY A 236 -29.75 9.72 15.32
CA GLY A 236 -30.01 10.53 14.14
C GLY A 236 -28.94 10.30 13.08
N SER A 237 -29.10 10.96 11.95
CA SER A 237 -28.10 10.96 10.89
C SER A 237 -28.09 12.30 10.19
N ALA A 238 -26.91 12.71 9.73
CA ALA A 238 -26.71 13.89 8.91
C ALA A 238 -26.13 13.50 7.55
N THR A 239 -26.46 14.26 6.52
CA THR A 239 -25.85 14.11 5.20
C THR A 239 -24.74 15.14 5.05
N VAL A 240 -23.58 14.70 4.59
CA VAL A 240 -22.45 15.58 4.28
C VAL A 240 -22.77 16.44 3.06
N LEU A 241 -22.54 17.74 3.17
CA LEU A 241 -22.73 18.71 2.08
C LEU A 241 -21.47 18.84 1.21
N VAL A 242 -21.60 19.53 0.07
CA VAL A 242 -20.50 19.72 -0.90
C VAL A 242 -19.26 20.42 -0.29
N ASP A 243 -19.47 21.25 0.72
CA ASP A 243 -18.41 21.98 1.43
C ASP A 243 -17.81 21.21 2.63
N GLY A 244 -18.23 19.93 2.82
CA GLY A 244 -17.77 19.09 3.91
C GLY A 244 -18.47 19.36 5.25
N THR A 245 -19.46 20.26 5.29
CA THR A 245 -20.26 20.51 6.50
C THR A 245 -21.43 19.54 6.59
N TRP A 246 -21.97 19.37 7.80
CA TRP A 246 -23.19 18.59 8.06
C TRP A 246 -23.98 19.22 9.18
N THR A 247 -25.29 19.00 9.18
CA THR A 247 -26.21 19.45 10.23
C THR A 247 -27.36 18.47 10.40
N VAL A 248 -27.88 18.39 11.62
CA VAL A 248 -29.05 17.57 11.97
C VAL A 248 -29.79 18.16 13.14
N ASP A 249 -31.09 18.05 13.14
CA ASP A 249 -31.94 18.35 14.28
C ASP A 249 -32.29 17.05 15.01
N LEU A 250 -31.96 16.97 16.31
CA LEU A 250 -32.34 15.83 17.17
C LEU A 250 -33.43 16.25 18.15
N ASP A 251 -34.51 15.45 18.23
CA ASP A 251 -35.53 15.60 19.25
C ASP A 251 -35.14 14.84 20.52
N LEU A 252 -34.75 15.57 21.55
CA LEU A 252 -34.29 15.07 22.83
C LEU A 252 -35.40 14.90 23.85
N SER A 253 -36.71 15.03 23.47
CA SER A 253 -37.86 15.00 24.38
C SER A 253 -37.98 13.74 25.24
N THR A 254 -37.34 12.64 24.80
CA THR A 254 -37.30 11.37 25.54
C THR A 254 -36.13 11.24 26.50
N LEU A 255 -35.17 12.15 26.42
CA LEU A 255 -33.99 12.15 27.28
C LEU A 255 -34.27 12.91 28.57
N LYS A 256 -33.53 12.55 29.62
CA LYS A 256 -33.61 13.19 30.91
C LYS A 256 -32.82 14.51 30.92
N ASP A 257 -33.37 15.50 31.67
CA ASP A 257 -32.65 16.74 31.94
C ASP A 257 -31.30 16.48 32.61
N GLY A 258 -30.27 17.16 32.17
CA GLY A 258 -28.90 17.01 32.65
C GLY A 258 -27.86 17.09 31.54
N VAL A 259 -26.70 16.46 31.75
CA VAL A 259 -25.63 16.40 30.76
C VAL A 259 -25.99 15.39 29.68
N ILE A 260 -26.00 15.83 28.44
CA ILE A 260 -26.13 15.00 27.25
C ILE A 260 -24.76 14.86 26.58
N THR A 261 -24.39 13.64 26.23
CA THR A 261 -23.20 13.37 25.40
C THR A 261 -23.67 13.02 23.99
N VAL A 262 -23.16 13.75 22.99
CA VAL A 262 -23.41 13.48 21.58
C VAL A 262 -22.18 12.82 20.99
N TYR A 263 -22.37 11.72 20.28
CA TYR A 263 -21.35 10.99 19.53
C TYR A 263 -21.65 11.10 18.04
N ALA A 264 -20.61 11.19 17.22
CA ALA A 264 -20.74 11.12 15.77
C ALA A 264 -19.66 10.18 15.22
N ASN A 265 -20.07 9.34 14.27
CA ASN A 265 -19.18 8.46 13.52
C ASN A 265 -19.66 8.28 12.08
N GLY A 266 -18.85 7.68 11.23
CA GLY A 266 -19.19 7.42 9.84
C GLY A 266 -18.06 6.73 9.10
N ALA A 267 -18.37 6.24 7.92
CA ALA A 267 -17.39 5.72 6.96
C ALA A 267 -17.63 6.37 5.60
N ASN A 268 -16.57 6.61 4.85
CA ASN A 268 -16.68 7.16 3.50
C ASN A 268 -16.95 6.05 2.46
N SER A 269 -17.09 6.43 1.19
CA SER A 269 -17.35 5.52 0.06
C SER A 269 -16.28 4.43 -0.14
N LEU A 270 -15.08 4.63 0.41
CA LEU A 270 -13.98 3.66 0.40
C LEU A 270 -13.99 2.73 1.63
N PHE A 271 -15.04 2.77 2.45
CA PHE A 271 -15.20 2.03 3.70
C PHE A 271 -14.12 2.34 4.76
N ALA A 272 -13.39 3.44 4.60
CA ALA A 272 -12.53 3.96 5.65
C ALA A 272 -13.41 4.62 6.72
N THR A 273 -13.23 4.19 7.98
CA THR A 273 -14.02 4.69 9.11
C THR A 273 -13.31 5.84 9.80
N ALA A 274 -14.08 6.90 10.13
CA ALA A 274 -13.61 7.96 11.02
C ALA A 274 -13.65 7.47 12.47
N ASP A 275 -12.72 7.95 13.30
CA ASP A 275 -12.80 7.76 14.74
C ASP A 275 -14.08 8.40 15.28
N GLU A 276 -14.75 7.72 16.25
CA GLU A 276 -15.92 8.28 16.92
C GLU A 276 -15.50 9.51 17.73
N VAL A 277 -16.13 10.64 17.45
CA VAL A 277 -15.95 11.89 18.20
C VAL A 277 -17.13 12.16 19.09
N ASN A 278 -16.93 12.88 20.21
CA ASN A 278 -18.02 13.27 21.09
C ASN A 278 -17.87 14.68 21.65
N THR A 279 -18.99 15.22 22.12
CA THR A 279 -19.07 16.49 22.86
C THR A 279 -20.23 16.42 23.84
N THR A 280 -20.24 17.33 24.82
CA THR A 280 -21.29 17.39 25.86
C THR A 280 -21.87 18.79 25.94
N PHE A 281 -23.15 18.87 26.38
CA PHE A 281 -23.85 20.11 26.72
C PHE A 281 -24.87 19.83 27.81
N ASN A 282 -25.39 20.88 28.50
CA ASN A 282 -26.46 20.74 29.45
C ASN A 282 -27.83 20.90 28.75
N TYR A 283 -28.74 20.00 29.04
CA TYR A 283 -30.09 19.97 28.50
C TYR A 283 -31.13 20.12 29.61
N SER A 284 -32.13 20.98 29.41
CA SER A 284 -33.32 21.06 30.22
C SER A 284 -34.55 21.25 29.34
N SER A 285 -35.49 20.34 29.47
CA SER A 285 -36.78 20.36 28.74
C SER A 285 -37.68 21.52 29.18
N THR A 286 -37.42 22.10 30.35
CA THR A 286 -38.21 23.19 30.91
C THR A 286 -37.43 24.50 30.91
N THR A 287 -38.10 25.61 30.54
CA THR A 287 -37.58 26.94 30.72
C THR A 287 -37.44 27.21 32.22
N ALA A 288 -36.28 27.65 32.69
CA ALA A 288 -36.15 28.10 34.06
C ALA A 288 -37.17 29.21 34.33
N LEU A 289 -38.15 28.95 35.22
CA LEU A 289 -39.02 29.98 35.68
C LEU A 289 -38.17 31.05 36.36
N VAL A 290 -38.01 32.19 35.72
CA VAL A 290 -37.51 33.38 36.41
C VAL A 290 -38.64 33.78 37.37
N VAL A 291 -38.62 33.25 38.58
CA VAL A 291 -39.45 33.77 39.67
C VAL A 291 -38.84 35.12 40.03
N PRO A 292 -39.55 36.23 39.75
CA PRO A 292 -39.06 37.54 40.18
C PRO A 292 -38.87 37.43 41.71
N SER A 293 -37.72 37.80 42.19
CA SER A 293 -37.47 37.75 43.63
C SER A 293 -38.56 38.55 44.35
N TYR A 294 -39.24 37.87 45.29
CA TYR A 294 -40.39 38.42 45.99
C TYR A 294 -40.09 39.72 46.72
N TRP A 295 -38.81 40.07 46.84
CA TRP A 295 -38.29 41.29 47.47
C TRP A 295 -38.43 42.57 46.62
N GLU A 296 -38.50 42.48 45.32
CA GLU A 296 -38.66 43.66 44.46
C GLU A 296 -40.10 44.21 44.43
N ARG A 297 -41.09 43.41 44.81
CA ARG A 297 -42.47 43.88 44.90
C ARG A 297 -42.81 44.55 46.22
N TYR A 298 -42.07 44.32 47.30
CA TYR A 298 -42.36 44.86 48.61
C TYR A 298 -41.70 46.20 48.89
N SER A 299 -40.70 46.59 48.18
CA SER A 299 -40.02 47.92 48.33
C SER A 299 -40.76 49.09 47.70
N ALA A 300 -41.79 48.80 46.84
CA ALA A 300 -42.59 49.86 46.18
C ALA A 300 -43.87 50.29 46.93
N GLU A 301 -44.28 49.59 48.03
CA GLU A 301 -45.55 49.85 48.71
C GLU A 301 -45.43 50.13 50.23
N LEU A 302 -44.34 50.73 50.70
CA LEU A 302 -44.33 51.26 52.07
C LEU A 302 -44.72 52.75 52.05
N PRO A 303 -45.96 53.11 52.51
CA PRO A 303 -46.32 54.50 52.67
C PRO A 303 -45.46 55.14 53.78
N SER A 304 -44.88 56.29 53.50
CA SER A 304 -44.14 57.08 54.46
C SER A 304 -45.06 57.49 55.59
N GLN A 305 -44.96 56.88 56.75
CA GLN A 305 -45.56 57.40 57.96
C GLN A 305 -44.87 58.67 58.41
N LYS A 306 -45.52 59.79 58.26
CA LYS A 306 -45.15 61.07 58.89
C LYS A 306 -45.27 60.94 60.41
N ALA A 307 -44.16 61.10 61.08
CA ALA A 307 -44.15 61.38 62.53
C ALA A 307 -44.80 62.76 62.80
N ALA A 308 -45.77 62.77 63.73
CA ALA A 308 -46.27 63.97 64.39
C ALA A 308 -45.50 64.20 65.70
#